data_cf4d508a82fd52fd153cdc8f0dc3e1e9
#
_entry.id   cf4d508a82fd52fd153cdc8f0dc3e1e9
#
_cell.length_a   1.000
_cell.length_b   1.000
_cell.length_c   1.000
_cell.angle_alpha   90.00
_cell.angle_beta   90.00
_cell.angle_gamma   90.00
#
_symmetry.space_group_name_H-M   'P 1'
#
loop_
_entity.id
_entity.type
_entity.pdbx_description
1 polymer ?
#
loop_
_entity_poly.entity_id
_entity_poly.type
_entity_poly.pdbx_seq_one_letter_code
_entity_poly.pdbx_strand_id
1 'polypeptide(L)'
;MGRIKLGRTGLVVEKQGFGCLPIQRISKAEAVELLHRAYDGGMNYFDTARAYSDSEEKVGAAFAGMRDRVILATKTAAQTADGFWKDLESSLRALGTDHIDVYQFHNPAFCPRPGGADGLYDAALEAKRQGKIRHISITNHRLAVAHEAIGSGLYDTLQFPFSYLSGAQELELVEKCRAADMGFIAMKGLAGGLIRDGLTAAAFMEEHPTVLPIWGVQRRRELDQFLSCVQTPPAMTEE
;
A
#
# COMPACT_ATOMS: atom_id res chain seq x y z
N MET A 1 9.56 17.91 5.00
CA MET A 1 9.07 16.53 5.01
C MET A 1 7.56 16.55 4.89
N GLY A 2 7.05 16.02 3.78
CA GLY A 2 5.60 16.00 3.54
C GLY A 2 4.96 14.77 4.18
N ARG A 3 4.35 14.94 5.35
CA ARG A 3 3.48 13.92 5.94
C ARG A 3 2.06 14.12 5.48
N ILE A 4 1.38 13.04 5.18
CA ILE A 4 -0.04 13.06 4.85
C ILE A 4 -0.82 12.18 5.82
N LYS A 5 -2.08 12.55 6.06
CA LYS A 5 -3.04 11.70 6.73
C LYS A 5 -3.68 10.80 5.67
N LEU A 6 -3.61 9.50 5.87
CA LEU A 6 -4.15 8.52 4.92
C LEU A 6 -5.68 8.38 5.12
N GLY A 7 -6.43 9.37 4.63
CA GLY A 7 -7.87 9.45 4.77
C GLY A 7 -8.36 9.28 6.21
N ARG A 8 -9.51 8.64 6.37
CA ARG A 8 -10.17 8.37 7.67
C ARG A 8 -9.41 7.41 8.57
N THR A 9 -8.34 6.74 8.09
CA THR A 9 -7.55 5.82 8.92
C THR A 9 -6.89 6.51 10.12
N GLY A 10 -6.64 7.81 10.04
CA GLY A 10 -5.85 8.54 11.03
C GLY A 10 -4.35 8.27 10.97
N LEU A 11 -3.90 7.32 10.14
CA LEU A 11 -2.49 7.02 9.96
C LEU A 11 -1.78 8.22 9.32
N VAL A 12 -0.69 8.65 9.96
CA VAL A 12 0.19 9.69 9.43
C VAL A 12 1.38 9.01 8.77
N VAL A 13 1.48 9.17 7.46
CA VAL A 13 2.51 8.53 6.64
C VAL A 13 3.41 9.58 6.00
N GLU A 14 4.69 9.25 5.84
CA GLU A 14 5.56 10.02 4.93
C GLU A 14 5.04 9.84 3.51
N LYS A 15 5.11 10.90 2.71
CA LYS A 15 4.51 10.92 1.35
C LYS A 15 5.23 10.04 0.32
N GLN A 16 6.19 9.23 0.79
CA GLN A 16 6.90 8.23 -0.01
C GLN A 16 6.83 6.89 0.73
N GLY A 17 6.06 5.94 0.19
CA GLY A 17 5.93 4.60 0.73
C GLY A 17 6.79 3.58 -0.02
N PHE A 18 7.03 2.43 0.58
CA PHE A 18 7.81 1.33 0.01
C PHE A 18 6.90 0.20 -0.47
N GLY A 19 6.96 -0.14 -1.77
CA GLY A 19 6.30 -1.29 -2.37
C GLY A 19 7.19 -2.53 -2.35
N CYS A 20 6.83 -3.53 -1.56
CA CYS A 20 7.67 -4.70 -1.29
C CYS A 20 7.58 -5.82 -2.35
N LEU A 21 6.85 -5.65 -3.47
CA LEU A 21 6.80 -6.66 -4.53
C LEU A 21 8.20 -7.03 -5.09
N PRO A 22 9.10 -6.09 -5.41
CA PRO A 22 10.39 -6.45 -6.02
C PRO A 22 11.36 -7.13 -5.09
N ILE A 23 11.26 -6.97 -3.76
CA ILE A 23 12.21 -7.58 -2.82
C ILE A 23 12.14 -9.11 -2.81
N GLN A 24 11.08 -9.73 -3.34
CA GLN A 24 11.02 -11.18 -3.52
C GLN A 24 12.13 -11.71 -4.45
N ARG A 25 12.78 -10.85 -5.25
CA ARG A 25 13.80 -11.20 -6.24
C ARG A 25 15.24 -11.09 -5.70
N ILE A 26 15.42 -10.60 -4.49
CA ILE A 26 16.74 -10.44 -3.84
C ILE A 26 16.80 -11.31 -2.59
N SER A 27 17.99 -11.53 -2.06
CA SER A 27 18.16 -12.32 -0.84
C SER A 27 17.49 -11.66 0.37
N LYS A 28 17.24 -12.43 1.43
CA LYS A 28 16.68 -11.92 2.69
C LYS A 28 17.59 -10.86 3.30
N ALA A 29 18.92 -11.05 3.27
CA ALA A 29 19.86 -10.09 3.82
C ALA A 29 19.83 -8.76 3.08
N GLU A 30 19.84 -8.78 1.73
CA GLU A 30 19.72 -7.57 0.90
C GLU A 30 18.38 -6.87 1.11
N ALA A 31 17.29 -7.62 1.24
CA ALA A 31 15.95 -7.05 1.49
C ALA A 31 15.90 -6.35 2.85
N VAL A 32 16.44 -6.95 3.90
CA VAL A 32 16.50 -6.36 5.25
C VAL A 32 17.32 -5.07 5.23
N GLU A 33 18.51 -5.08 4.59
CA GLU A 33 19.32 -3.86 4.47
C GLU A 33 18.58 -2.74 3.71
N LEU A 34 17.89 -3.11 2.61
CA LEU A 34 17.13 -2.14 1.80
C LEU A 34 15.95 -1.55 2.57
N LEU A 35 15.22 -2.36 3.33
CA LEU A 35 14.09 -1.94 4.14
C LEU A 35 14.51 -1.04 5.31
N HIS A 36 15.62 -1.39 6.00
CA HIS A 36 16.20 -0.53 7.04
C HIS A 36 16.62 0.82 6.45
N ARG A 37 17.31 0.81 5.29
CA ARG A 37 17.69 2.06 4.63
C ARG A 37 16.48 2.93 4.26
N ALA A 38 15.38 2.31 3.80
CA ALA A 38 14.14 3.03 3.51
C ALA A 38 13.56 3.69 4.77
N TYR A 39 13.51 2.93 5.87
CA TYR A 39 13.06 3.42 7.16
C TYR A 39 13.94 4.55 7.71
N ASP A 40 15.26 4.37 7.72
CA ASP A 40 16.22 5.38 8.18
C ASP A 40 16.19 6.66 7.32
N GLY A 41 15.83 6.50 6.05
CA GLY A 41 15.62 7.62 5.11
C GLY A 41 14.26 8.31 5.25
N GLY A 42 13.40 7.85 6.17
CA GLY A 42 12.14 8.48 6.55
C GLY A 42 10.87 7.76 6.06
N MET A 43 10.96 6.73 5.22
CA MET A 43 9.76 5.97 4.82
C MET A 43 9.21 5.17 6.01
N ASN A 44 7.91 5.30 6.29
CA ASN A 44 7.28 4.59 7.40
C ASN A 44 6.11 3.67 6.96
N TYR A 45 5.76 3.63 5.68
CA TYR A 45 4.70 2.79 5.11
C TYR A 45 5.31 1.72 4.20
N PHE A 46 5.04 0.44 4.50
CA PHE A 46 5.58 -0.72 3.78
C PHE A 46 4.44 -1.62 3.32
N ASP A 47 4.30 -1.77 1.99
CA ASP A 47 3.19 -2.51 1.36
C ASP A 47 3.68 -3.83 0.76
N THR A 48 3.23 -4.95 1.31
CA THR A 48 3.47 -6.30 0.81
C THR A 48 2.18 -7.03 0.43
N ALA A 49 2.22 -8.33 0.21
CA ALA A 49 1.04 -9.18 -0.01
C ALA A 49 1.35 -10.64 0.25
N ARG A 50 0.34 -11.42 0.67
CA ARG A 50 0.45 -12.88 0.80
C ARG A 50 0.93 -13.55 -0.50
N ALA A 51 0.55 -13.00 -1.66
CA ALA A 51 0.92 -13.50 -2.98
C ALA A 51 2.36 -13.18 -3.41
N TYR A 52 3.14 -12.40 -2.63
CA TYR A 52 4.49 -11.99 -3.01
C TYR A 52 5.56 -12.93 -2.42
N SER A 53 5.45 -14.23 -2.71
CA SER A 53 6.35 -15.30 -2.25
C SER A 53 6.82 -15.13 -0.78
N ASP A 54 8.08 -14.79 -0.56
CA ASP A 54 8.73 -14.63 0.75
C ASP A 54 8.84 -13.16 1.22
N SER A 55 8.14 -12.23 0.54
CA SER A 55 8.22 -10.80 0.85
C SER A 55 7.77 -10.47 2.28
N GLU A 56 6.68 -11.11 2.77
CA GLU A 56 6.21 -10.91 4.14
C GLU A 56 7.26 -11.35 5.18
N GLU A 57 7.95 -12.47 4.95
CA GLU A 57 9.01 -12.95 5.85
C GLU A 57 10.23 -12.02 5.87
N LYS A 58 10.55 -11.40 4.73
CA LYS A 58 11.62 -10.40 4.62
C LYS A 58 11.27 -9.12 5.35
N VAL A 59 10.03 -8.64 5.20
CA VAL A 59 9.49 -7.48 5.92
C VAL A 59 9.45 -7.75 7.43
N GLY A 60 8.95 -8.92 7.85
CA GLY A 60 8.93 -9.32 9.26
C GLY A 60 10.33 -9.37 9.87
N ALA A 61 11.31 -9.91 9.14
CA ALA A 61 12.69 -9.95 9.61
C ALA A 61 13.32 -8.54 9.73
N ALA A 62 13.02 -7.64 8.79
CA ALA A 62 13.52 -6.28 8.82
C ALA A 62 13.00 -5.49 10.02
N PHE A 63 11.72 -5.67 10.38
CA PHE A 63 11.09 -4.86 11.42
C PHE A 63 10.87 -5.60 12.74
N ALA A 64 11.56 -6.73 12.95
CA ALA A 64 11.58 -7.42 14.24
C ALA A 64 12.06 -6.48 15.35
N GLY A 65 11.23 -6.32 16.41
CA GLY A 65 11.51 -5.37 17.50
C GLY A 65 11.26 -3.88 17.16
N MET A 66 10.77 -3.59 15.95
CA MET A 66 10.48 -2.22 15.49
C MET A 66 9.03 -2.05 15.03
N ARG A 67 8.14 -3.01 15.33
CA ARG A 67 6.78 -3.08 14.79
C ARG A 67 5.99 -1.78 14.93
N ASP A 68 6.06 -1.13 16.09
CA ASP A 68 5.32 0.09 16.39
C ASP A 68 5.88 1.35 15.71
N ARG A 69 7.01 1.22 15.01
CA ARG A 69 7.66 2.32 14.30
C ARG A 69 7.29 2.37 12.82
N VAL A 70 6.61 1.34 12.31
CA VAL A 70 6.26 1.20 10.89
C VAL A 70 4.78 0.92 10.72
N ILE A 71 4.24 1.32 9.59
CA ILE A 71 2.89 1.01 9.14
C ILE A 71 3.00 -0.11 8.11
N LEU A 72 2.43 -1.27 8.43
CA LEU A 72 2.46 -2.45 7.57
C LEU A 72 1.14 -2.65 6.86
N ALA A 73 1.21 -2.75 5.55
CA ALA A 73 0.09 -3.15 4.70
C ALA A 73 0.39 -4.49 4.04
N THR A 74 -0.58 -5.41 4.07
CA THR A 74 -0.54 -6.64 3.28
C THR A 74 -1.91 -6.99 2.72
N LYS A 75 -2.01 -8.06 1.93
CA LYS A 75 -3.17 -8.34 1.10
C LYS A 75 -3.50 -9.82 1.08
N THR A 76 -4.81 -10.14 1.01
CA THR A 76 -5.31 -11.49 0.76
C THR A 76 -5.98 -11.58 -0.60
N ALA A 77 -5.74 -12.67 -1.32
CA ALA A 77 -6.46 -13.04 -2.54
C ALA A 77 -7.55 -14.10 -2.29
N ALA A 78 -7.89 -14.33 -1.03
CA ALA A 78 -8.93 -15.27 -0.64
C ALA A 78 -10.29 -14.93 -1.25
N GLN A 79 -11.08 -15.96 -1.54
CA GLN A 79 -12.42 -15.85 -2.11
C GLN A 79 -13.51 -16.36 -1.15
N THR A 80 -13.11 -16.81 0.04
CA THR A 80 -13.99 -17.31 1.11
C THR A 80 -13.50 -16.85 2.47
N ALA A 81 -14.39 -16.85 3.46
CA ALA A 81 -14.03 -16.51 4.85
C ALA A 81 -12.92 -17.42 5.41
N ASP A 82 -12.97 -18.73 5.14
CA ASP A 82 -11.91 -19.66 5.61
C ASP A 82 -10.56 -19.34 4.97
N GLY A 83 -10.54 -19.03 3.68
CA GLY A 83 -9.35 -18.59 2.96
C GLY A 83 -8.80 -17.29 3.52
N PHE A 84 -9.66 -16.33 3.84
CA PHE A 84 -9.29 -15.06 4.48
C PHE A 84 -8.56 -15.31 5.80
N TRP A 85 -9.11 -16.14 6.69
CA TRP A 85 -8.50 -16.45 7.98
C TRP A 85 -7.16 -17.16 7.81
N LYS A 86 -7.08 -18.12 6.90
CA LYS A 86 -5.83 -18.83 6.59
C LYS A 86 -4.73 -17.86 6.10
N ASP A 87 -5.07 -16.94 5.21
CA ASP A 87 -4.14 -15.93 4.70
C ASP A 87 -3.72 -14.97 5.82
N LEU A 88 -4.66 -14.44 6.59
CA LEU A 88 -4.39 -13.51 7.69
C LEU A 88 -3.44 -14.12 8.73
N GLU A 89 -3.74 -15.33 9.21
CA GLU A 89 -2.88 -16.01 10.20
C GLU A 89 -1.49 -16.33 9.64
N SER A 90 -1.41 -16.63 8.35
CA SER A 90 -0.12 -16.85 7.67
C SER A 90 0.67 -15.54 7.54
N SER A 91 0.00 -14.44 7.20
CA SER A 91 0.62 -13.12 7.12
C SER A 91 1.12 -12.63 8.47
N LEU A 92 0.33 -12.78 9.53
CA LEU A 92 0.74 -12.42 10.90
C LEU A 92 2.00 -13.19 11.34
N ARG A 93 2.05 -14.51 11.07
CA ARG A 93 3.24 -15.34 11.36
C ARG A 93 4.44 -14.92 10.54
N ALA A 94 4.28 -14.70 9.23
CA ALA A 94 5.37 -14.32 8.34
C ALA A 94 5.94 -12.94 8.68
N LEU A 95 5.07 -11.99 9.03
CA LEU A 95 5.44 -10.64 9.45
C LEU A 95 5.96 -10.59 10.90
N GLY A 96 5.77 -11.66 11.70
CA GLY A 96 6.20 -11.71 13.11
C GLY A 96 5.48 -10.68 13.99
N THR A 97 4.18 -10.46 13.76
CA THR A 97 3.38 -9.45 14.47
C THR A 97 2.00 -10.00 14.84
N ASP A 98 1.38 -9.39 15.83
CA ASP A 98 0.01 -9.69 16.27
C ASP A 98 -1.06 -8.89 15.52
N HIS A 99 -0.66 -7.85 14.77
CA HIS A 99 -1.59 -7.01 14.01
C HIS A 99 -1.00 -6.47 12.70
N ILE A 100 -1.90 -6.14 11.77
CA ILE A 100 -1.61 -5.48 10.49
C ILE A 100 -2.35 -4.14 10.47
N ASP A 101 -1.68 -3.06 10.06
CA ASP A 101 -2.31 -1.73 10.03
C ASP A 101 -3.33 -1.62 8.90
N VAL A 102 -2.98 -2.05 7.69
CA VAL A 102 -3.85 -1.98 6.51
C VAL A 102 -3.94 -3.35 5.86
N TYR A 103 -5.10 -4.02 5.99
CA TYR A 103 -5.31 -5.32 5.37
C TYR A 103 -6.25 -5.20 4.17
N GLN A 104 -5.79 -5.65 3.00
CA GLN A 104 -6.43 -5.33 1.73
C GLN A 104 -6.97 -6.59 1.04
N PHE A 105 -8.16 -6.51 0.46
CA PHE A 105 -8.62 -7.47 -0.55
C PHE A 105 -7.83 -7.25 -1.84
N HIS A 106 -7.13 -8.28 -2.31
CA HIS A 106 -6.15 -8.19 -3.40
C HIS A 106 -6.78 -8.35 -4.77
N ASN A 107 -7.19 -7.26 -5.39
CA ASN A 107 -7.74 -7.22 -6.75
C ASN A 107 -8.96 -8.15 -6.99
N PRO A 108 -9.94 -8.18 -6.08
CA PRO A 108 -11.14 -8.99 -6.27
C PRO A 108 -11.92 -8.52 -7.49
N ALA A 109 -12.70 -9.43 -8.09
CA ALA A 109 -13.56 -9.11 -9.23
C ALA A 109 -14.83 -8.32 -8.85
N PHE A 110 -15.12 -8.22 -7.54
CA PHE A 110 -16.27 -7.55 -6.94
C PHE A 110 -15.85 -6.84 -5.64
N CYS A 111 -16.72 -6.01 -5.08
CA CYS A 111 -16.51 -5.44 -3.75
C CYS A 111 -17.08 -6.36 -2.66
N PRO A 112 -16.25 -7.04 -1.82
CA PRO A 112 -16.75 -7.71 -0.63
C PRO A 112 -17.55 -6.77 0.25
N ARG A 113 -18.70 -7.24 0.77
CA ARG A 113 -19.62 -6.42 1.59
C ARG A 113 -20.22 -7.22 2.75
N PRO A 114 -20.72 -6.56 3.80
CA PRO A 114 -21.37 -7.25 4.90
C PRO A 114 -22.52 -8.14 4.42
N GLY A 115 -22.60 -9.36 4.96
CA GLY A 115 -23.61 -10.35 4.58
C GLY A 115 -23.41 -10.92 3.18
N GLY A 116 -22.29 -10.69 2.51
CA GLY A 116 -21.96 -11.30 1.23
C GLY A 116 -21.81 -12.81 1.35
N ALA A 117 -22.24 -13.56 0.32
CA ALA A 117 -22.19 -15.04 0.32
C ALA A 117 -20.75 -15.59 0.42
N ASP A 118 -19.75 -14.79 0.08
CA ASP A 118 -18.32 -15.10 0.23
C ASP A 118 -17.84 -15.02 1.68
N GLY A 119 -18.54 -14.29 2.56
CA GLY A 119 -18.21 -14.05 3.96
C GLY A 119 -16.93 -13.24 4.20
N LEU A 120 -16.30 -12.70 3.16
CA LEU A 120 -15.00 -12.04 3.24
C LEU A 120 -15.03 -10.78 4.11
N TYR A 121 -16.03 -9.92 3.88
CA TYR A 121 -16.11 -8.66 4.61
C TYR A 121 -16.46 -8.88 6.08
N ASP A 122 -17.33 -9.84 6.37
CA ASP A 122 -17.69 -10.21 7.75
C ASP A 122 -16.48 -10.80 8.49
N ALA A 123 -15.66 -11.61 7.82
CA ALA A 123 -14.39 -12.09 8.35
C ALA A 123 -13.41 -10.93 8.64
N ALA A 124 -13.36 -9.92 7.76
CA ALA A 124 -12.53 -8.74 7.98
C ALA A 124 -13.02 -7.89 9.16
N LEU A 125 -14.33 -7.72 9.33
CA LEU A 125 -14.91 -7.04 10.50
C LEU A 125 -14.56 -7.78 11.81
N GLU A 126 -14.66 -9.09 11.80
CA GLU A 126 -14.30 -9.91 12.97
C GLU A 126 -12.80 -9.84 13.26
N ALA A 127 -11.93 -9.88 12.24
CA ALA A 127 -10.49 -9.70 12.40
C ALA A 127 -10.15 -8.31 12.98
N LYS A 128 -10.88 -7.27 12.56
CA LYS A 128 -10.76 -5.92 13.12
C LYS A 128 -11.21 -5.88 14.58
N ARG A 129 -12.31 -6.53 14.92
CA ARG A 129 -12.81 -6.63 16.31
C ARG A 129 -11.82 -7.36 17.22
N GLN A 130 -11.11 -8.39 16.71
CA GLN A 130 -10.06 -9.11 17.41
C GLN A 130 -8.74 -8.32 17.50
N GLY A 131 -8.63 -7.15 16.88
CA GLY A 131 -7.42 -6.33 16.86
C GLY A 131 -6.33 -6.86 15.92
N LYS A 132 -6.59 -7.91 15.12
CA LYS A 132 -5.63 -8.48 14.16
C LYS A 132 -5.40 -7.61 12.94
N ILE A 133 -6.37 -6.79 12.57
CA ILE A 133 -6.24 -5.76 11.54
C ILE A 133 -6.81 -4.44 12.05
N ARG A 134 -6.21 -3.31 11.64
CA ARG A 134 -6.69 -1.99 12.05
C ARG A 134 -7.63 -1.36 11.03
N HIS A 135 -7.31 -1.50 9.75
CA HIS A 135 -8.07 -0.90 8.63
C HIS A 135 -8.38 -1.94 7.57
N ILE A 136 -9.65 -1.92 7.10
CA ILE A 136 -10.14 -2.77 6.01
C ILE A 136 -10.01 -2.00 4.71
N SER A 137 -9.32 -2.57 3.74
CA SER A 137 -8.97 -1.87 2.51
C SER A 137 -9.11 -2.76 1.27
N ILE A 138 -9.01 -2.15 0.10
CA ILE A 138 -9.12 -2.86 -1.17
C ILE A 138 -8.06 -2.34 -2.15
N THR A 139 -7.44 -3.24 -2.91
CA THR A 139 -6.65 -2.89 -4.08
C THR A 139 -7.31 -3.41 -5.34
N ASN A 140 -7.33 -2.63 -6.40
CA ASN A 140 -7.96 -3.05 -7.66
C ASN A 140 -7.26 -2.42 -8.88
N HIS A 141 -7.55 -2.97 -10.06
CA HIS A 141 -7.15 -2.44 -11.36
C HIS A 141 -8.36 -2.10 -12.25
N ARG A 142 -9.58 -2.35 -11.76
CA ARG A 142 -10.83 -2.11 -12.50
C ARG A 142 -11.52 -0.87 -11.95
N LEU A 143 -11.73 0.11 -12.80
CA LEU A 143 -12.40 1.36 -12.45
C LEU A 143 -13.79 1.12 -11.83
N ALA A 144 -14.57 0.19 -12.40
CA ALA A 144 -15.91 -0.12 -11.88
C ALA A 144 -15.88 -0.57 -10.42
N VAL A 145 -14.95 -1.49 -10.06
CA VAL A 145 -14.79 -1.96 -8.67
C VAL A 145 -14.27 -0.85 -7.76
N ALA A 146 -13.35 -0.01 -8.26
CA ALA A 146 -12.83 1.13 -7.50
C ALA A 146 -13.94 2.14 -7.18
N HIS A 147 -14.77 2.49 -8.15
CA HIS A 147 -15.94 3.38 -7.94
C HIS A 147 -16.95 2.77 -6.96
N GLU A 148 -17.24 1.47 -7.09
CA GLU A 148 -18.11 0.75 -6.15
C GLU A 148 -17.54 0.78 -4.73
N ALA A 149 -16.23 0.54 -4.57
CA ALA A 149 -15.56 0.59 -3.27
C ALA A 149 -15.67 1.96 -2.60
N ILE A 150 -15.42 3.04 -3.36
CA ILE A 150 -15.56 4.41 -2.85
C ILE A 150 -17.01 4.69 -2.45
N GLY A 151 -17.97 4.38 -3.33
CA GLY A 151 -19.39 4.63 -3.12
C GLY A 151 -20.01 3.82 -1.97
N SER A 152 -19.43 2.66 -1.65
CA SER A 152 -19.91 1.81 -0.56
C SER A 152 -19.65 2.39 0.84
N GLY A 153 -18.61 3.23 1.00
CA GLY A 153 -18.17 3.73 2.30
C GLY A 153 -17.55 2.68 3.24
N LEU A 154 -17.37 1.44 2.75
CA LEU A 154 -16.94 0.29 3.55
C LEU A 154 -15.42 0.23 3.78
N TYR A 155 -14.63 0.80 2.88
CA TYR A 155 -13.17 0.66 2.87
C TYR A 155 -12.48 1.93 3.37
N ASP A 156 -11.42 1.74 4.15
CA ASP A 156 -10.64 2.84 4.71
C ASP A 156 -9.64 3.40 3.70
N THR A 157 -9.10 2.54 2.79
CA THR A 157 -8.22 2.96 1.69
C THR A 157 -8.53 2.22 0.39
N LEU A 158 -8.21 2.87 -0.74
CA LEU A 158 -8.15 2.28 -2.08
C LEU A 158 -6.71 2.31 -2.57
N GLN A 159 -6.18 1.15 -2.98
CA GLN A 159 -4.92 1.08 -3.72
C GLN A 159 -5.20 0.83 -5.20
N PHE A 160 -4.76 1.77 -6.06
CA PHE A 160 -5.04 1.74 -7.49
C PHE A 160 -3.80 2.15 -8.31
N PRO A 161 -3.62 1.66 -9.56
CA PRO A 161 -2.57 2.18 -10.45
C PRO A 161 -2.73 3.68 -10.69
N PHE A 162 -1.66 4.44 -10.43
CA PHE A 162 -1.67 5.87 -10.65
C PHE A 162 -0.26 6.39 -10.94
N SER A 163 -0.11 7.15 -12.01
CA SER A 163 1.16 7.72 -12.46
C SER A 163 0.87 8.94 -13.37
N TYR A 164 1.87 9.67 -13.80
CA TYR A 164 1.66 10.79 -14.73
C TYR A 164 1.17 10.36 -16.14
N LEU A 165 1.12 9.06 -16.41
CA LEU A 165 0.46 8.50 -17.62
C LEU A 165 -1.04 8.21 -17.38
N SER A 166 -1.55 8.45 -16.19
CA SER A 166 -2.96 8.24 -15.86
C SER A 166 -3.85 9.28 -16.52
N GLY A 167 -5.05 8.86 -16.92
CA GLY A 167 -6.03 9.73 -17.58
C GLY A 167 -7.02 10.35 -16.61
N ALA A 168 -8.04 10.99 -17.18
CA ALA A 168 -9.07 11.68 -16.42
C ALA A 168 -9.84 10.75 -15.45
N GLN A 169 -10.00 9.47 -15.78
CA GLN A 169 -10.73 8.52 -14.95
C GLN A 169 -10.00 8.18 -13.65
N GLU A 170 -8.66 8.04 -13.70
CA GLU A 170 -7.84 7.80 -12.51
C GLU A 170 -7.73 9.06 -11.65
N LEU A 171 -7.63 10.25 -12.27
CA LEU A 171 -7.70 11.52 -11.56
C LEU A 171 -9.04 11.70 -10.83
N GLU A 172 -10.15 11.31 -11.47
CA GLU A 172 -11.47 11.32 -10.82
C GLU A 172 -11.53 10.40 -9.60
N LEU A 173 -10.87 9.21 -9.65
CA LEU A 173 -10.80 8.32 -8.47
C LEU A 173 -10.08 8.99 -7.30
N VAL A 174 -8.97 9.70 -7.54
CA VAL A 174 -8.24 10.44 -6.51
C VAL A 174 -9.16 11.47 -5.84
N GLU A 175 -9.88 12.27 -6.64
CA GLU A 175 -10.79 13.30 -6.12
C GLU A 175 -11.98 12.69 -5.36
N LYS A 176 -12.54 11.58 -5.85
CA LYS A 176 -13.61 10.85 -5.14
C LYS A 176 -13.14 10.27 -3.82
N CYS A 177 -11.95 9.69 -3.77
CA CYS A 177 -11.35 9.22 -2.52
C CYS A 177 -11.16 10.37 -1.53
N ARG A 178 -10.62 11.50 -2.00
CA ARG A 178 -10.45 12.72 -1.18
C ARG A 178 -11.78 13.21 -0.61
N ALA A 179 -12.83 13.29 -1.45
CA ALA A 179 -14.16 13.73 -1.04
C ALA A 179 -14.82 12.75 -0.02
N ALA A 180 -14.51 11.46 -0.12
CA ALA A 180 -15.01 10.42 0.78
C ALA A 180 -14.15 10.22 2.04
N ASP A 181 -13.11 11.03 2.26
CA ASP A 181 -12.09 10.84 3.31
C ASP A 181 -11.49 9.40 3.30
N MET A 182 -11.35 8.80 2.12
CA MET A 182 -10.75 7.50 1.87
C MET A 182 -9.30 7.68 1.44
N GLY A 183 -8.36 6.96 2.09
CA GLY A 183 -6.95 7.06 1.71
C GLY A 183 -6.71 6.51 0.30
N PHE A 184 -5.97 7.24 -0.54
CA PHE A 184 -5.59 6.77 -1.87
C PHE A 184 -4.11 6.36 -1.89
N ILE A 185 -3.86 5.09 -2.23
CA ILE A 185 -2.50 4.53 -2.34
C ILE A 185 -2.21 4.30 -3.82
N ALA A 186 -1.23 5.05 -4.34
CA ALA A 186 -0.82 4.95 -5.74
C ALA A 186 0.19 3.82 -5.93
N MET A 187 -0.23 2.73 -6.54
CA MET A 187 0.68 1.70 -7.01
C MET A 187 1.09 1.94 -8.47
N LYS A 188 2.20 1.31 -8.89
CA LYS A 188 2.72 1.40 -10.26
C LYS A 188 3.05 2.83 -10.71
N GLY A 189 3.53 3.68 -9.79
CA GLY A 189 3.92 5.05 -10.09
C GLY A 189 4.96 5.20 -11.22
N LEU A 190 5.72 4.12 -11.53
CA LEU A 190 6.61 4.04 -12.70
C LEU A 190 5.97 3.34 -13.89
N ALA A 191 4.64 3.16 -13.91
CA ALA A 191 3.87 2.54 -15.01
C ALA A 191 4.48 1.21 -15.53
N GLY A 192 4.95 0.34 -14.62
CA GLY A 192 5.56 -0.93 -14.97
C GLY A 192 6.95 -0.81 -15.63
N GLY A 193 7.62 0.33 -15.50
CA GLY A 193 8.95 0.62 -16.07
C GLY A 193 8.90 1.43 -17.38
N LEU A 194 7.72 1.85 -17.81
CA LEU A 194 7.58 2.80 -18.93
C LEU A 194 8.13 4.18 -18.54
N ILE A 195 7.93 4.58 -17.30
CA ILE A 195 8.51 5.78 -16.70
C ILE A 195 9.89 5.41 -16.15
N ARG A 196 10.94 6.02 -16.69
CA ARG A 196 12.33 5.74 -16.31
C ARG A 196 12.90 6.76 -15.33
N ASP A 197 12.34 7.96 -15.31
CA ASP A 197 12.75 9.01 -14.38
C ASP A 197 11.87 8.99 -13.12
N GLY A 198 12.46 8.53 -12.03
CA GLY A 198 11.79 8.46 -10.73
C GLY A 198 11.56 9.85 -10.11
N LEU A 199 12.39 10.85 -10.42
CA LEU A 199 12.21 12.20 -9.89
C LEU A 199 10.98 12.88 -10.51
N THR A 200 10.80 12.76 -11.83
CA THR A 200 9.59 13.24 -12.51
C THR A 200 8.35 12.51 -12.00
N ALA A 201 8.43 11.18 -11.79
CA ALA A 201 7.32 10.42 -11.21
C ALA A 201 6.98 10.89 -9.79
N ALA A 202 7.99 11.19 -8.97
CA ALA A 202 7.78 11.71 -7.62
C ALA A 202 7.23 13.15 -7.65
N ALA A 203 7.72 14.00 -8.55
CA ALA A 203 7.22 15.37 -8.73
C ALA A 203 5.72 15.38 -9.08
N PHE A 204 5.29 14.52 -10.00
CA PHE A 204 3.86 14.35 -10.29
C PHE A 204 3.05 13.97 -9.05
N MET A 205 3.56 13.05 -8.22
CA MET A 205 2.85 12.65 -7.00
C MET A 205 2.78 13.80 -5.97
N GLU A 206 3.73 14.74 -5.97
CA GLU A 206 3.68 15.93 -5.09
C GLU A 206 2.51 16.87 -5.43
N GLU A 207 2.05 16.91 -6.68
CA GLU A 207 0.87 17.69 -7.08
C GLU A 207 -0.45 17.11 -6.52
N HIS A 208 -0.41 15.88 -5.98
CA HIS A 208 -1.57 15.20 -5.40
C HIS A 208 -1.39 15.02 -3.87
N PRO A 209 -1.72 16.01 -3.05
CA PRO A 209 -1.35 16.08 -1.63
C PRO A 209 -1.97 14.99 -0.76
N THR A 210 -3.02 14.29 -1.22
CA THR A 210 -3.70 13.21 -0.48
C THR A 210 -3.31 11.81 -0.95
N VAL A 211 -2.44 11.71 -1.96
CA VAL A 211 -2.00 10.44 -2.56
C VAL A 211 -0.73 9.95 -1.89
N LEU A 212 -0.71 8.68 -1.49
CA LEU A 212 0.47 7.97 -1.03
C LEU A 212 1.04 7.10 -2.15
N PRO A 213 2.12 7.47 -2.83
CA PRO A 213 2.80 6.57 -3.74
C PRO A 213 3.55 5.48 -2.99
N ILE A 214 3.52 4.24 -3.51
CA ILE A 214 4.35 3.14 -3.04
C ILE A 214 5.33 2.73 -4.16
N TRP A 215 6.63 2.90 -3.89
CA TRP A 215 7.68 2.67 -4.88
C TRP A 215 8.22 1.25 -4.77
N GLY A 216 8.06 0.49 -5.84
CA GLY A 216 8.62 -0.86 -5.95
C GLY A 216 10.08 -0.79 -6.38
N VAL A 217 11.00 -0.96 -5.44
CA VAL A 217 12.45 -0.93 -5.66
C VAL A 217 13.12 -2.21 -5.15
N GLN A 218 14.25 -2.58 -5.76
CA GLN A 218 15.05 -3.74 -5.34
C GLN A 218 16.55 -3.45 -5.30
N ARG A 219 16.96 -2.21 -5.65
CA ARG A 219 18.36 -1.79 -5.66
C ARG A 219 18.53 -0.51 -4.85
N ARG A 220 19.65 -0.42 -4.15
CA ARG A 220 19.98 0.74 -3.31
C ARG A 220 19.89 2.06 -4.08
N ARG A 221 20.47 2.12 -5.30
CA ARG A 221 20.43 3.33 -6.13
C ARG A 221 19.02 3.79 -6.50
N GLU A 222 18.11 2.83 -6.70
CA GLU A 222 16.69 3.13 -6.99
C GLU A 222 16.01 3.71 -5.75
N LEU A 223 16.29 3.13 -4.58
CA LEU A 223 15.78 3.64 -3.31
C LEU A 223 16.30 5.05 -3.02
N ASP A 224 17.61 5.28 -3.19
CA ASP A 224 18.25 6.57 -2.90
C ASP A 224 17.62 7.72 -3.70
N GLN A 225 17.17 7.47 -4.91
CA GLN A 225 16.43 8.43 -5.73
C GLN A 225 15.12 8.87 -5.05
N PHE A 226 14.34 7.93 -4.53
CA PHE A 226 13.09 8.26 -3.81
C PHE A 226 13.34 8.82 -2.41
N LEU A 227 14.40 8.42 -1.72
CA LEU A 227 14.78 8.98 -0.43
C LEU A 227 15.20 10.45 -0.57
N SER A 228 15.82 10.85 -1.67
CA SER A 228 16.09 12.27 -1.93
C SER A 228 14.81 13.10 -2.02
N CYS A 229 13.71 12.52 -2.51
CA CYS A 229 12.41 13.17 -2.58
C CYS A 229 11.75 13.33 -1.19
N VAL A 230 12.04 12.45 -0.23
CA VAL A 230 11.58 12.64 1.17
C VAL A 230 12.21 13.87 1.80
N GLN A 231 13.49 14.10 1.52
CA GLN A 231 14.25 15.23 2.08
C GLN A 231 13.94 16.55 1.34
N THR A 232 13.88 16.49 0.03
CA THR A 232 13.65 17.64 -0.86
C THR A 232 12.64 17.23 -1.94
N PRO A 233 11.34 17.48 -1.68
CA PRO A 233 10.30 17.13 -2.67
C PRO A 233 10.57 17.83 -4.01
N PRO A 234 10.58 17.08 -5.12
CA PRO A 234 10.78 17.67 -6.44
C PRO A 234 9.53 18.41 -6.88
N ALA A 235 9.71 19.45 -7.71
CA ALA A 235 8.62 20.13 -8.39
C ALA A 235 8.57 19.72 -9.87
N MET A 236 7.38 19.68 -10.46
CA MET A 236 7.26 19.57 -11.90
C MET A 236 7.84 20.82 -12.57
N THR A 237 8.60 20.62 -13.64
CA THR A 237 9.11 21.69 -14.49
C THR A 237 8.35 21.69 -15.82
N GLU A 238 8.24 22.84 -16.47
CA GLU A 238 7.54 23.00 -17.76
C GLU A 238 8.35 22.48 -18.97
N GLU A 239 9.50 21.81 -18.74
CA GLU A 239 10.36 21.25 -19.81
C GLU A 239 10.06 19.78 -20.12
#